data_7794a7080616d00d695f8cfb5e1d1765
#
_entry.id   7794a7080616d00d695f8cfb5e1d1765
#
_cell.length_a   1.000
_cell.length_b   1.000
_cell.length_c   1.000
_cell.angle_alpha   90.00
_cell.angle_beta   90.00
_cell.angle_gamma   90.00
#
_symmetry.space_group_name_H-M   'P 1'
#
loop_
_entity.id
_entity.type
_entity.pdbx_description
1 polymer ?
#
loop_
_entity_poly.entity_id
_entity_poly.type
_entity_poly.pdbx_seq_one_letter_code
_entity_poly.pdbx_strand_id
1 'polypeptide(L)'
;MPVPRHEFEMYDEERIGELLRAMPQAPEAWVLTAARLPATRRAIEQIAALAGADATFRSQTLEDLEGALARAGVEASPALVEHLRDRL
;
A
#
# COMPACT_ATOMS: atom_id res chain seq x y z
N MET A 1 -26.38 -40.45 3.48
CA MET A 1 -25.45 -40.21 2.40
C MET A 1 -24.71 -38.90 2.63
N PRO A 2 -23.40 -38.94 2.67
CA PRO A 2 -22.67 -37.68 2.91
C PRO A 2 -22.81 -36.73 1.73
N VAL A 3 -22.93 -35.46 2.04
CA VAL A 3 -22.93 -34.41 1.03
C VAL A 3 -21.56 -34.37 0.37
N PRO A 4 -21.50 -34.33 -0.96
CA PRO A 4 -20.21 -34.22 -1.64
C PRO A 4 -19.45 -32.96 -1.22
N ARG A 5 -18.20 -33.12 -0.88
CA ARG A 5 -17.36 -31.99 -0.45
C ARG A 5 -17.21 -30.92 -1.50
N HIS A 6 -17.18 -31.32 -2.76
CA HIS A 6 -17.02 -30.35 -3.86
C HIS A 6 -18.23 -29.40 -3.98
N GLU A 7 -19.44 -29.83 -3.66
CA GLU A 7 -20.60 -28.94 -3.61
C GLU A 7 -20.45 -27.91 -2.51
N PHE A 8 -19.94 -28.32 -1.37
CA PHE A 8 -19.71 -27.43 -0.26
C PHE A 8 -18.62 -26.41 -0.58
N GLU A 9 -17.56 -26.84 -1.21
CA GLU A 9 -16.46 -25.97 -1.64
C GLU A 9 -16.92 -24.96 -2.68
N MET A 10 -17.73 -25.36 -3.65
CA MET A 10 -18.32 -24.45 -4.63
C MET A 10 -19.20 -23.41 -3.98
N TYR A 11 -19.97 -23.79 -2.98
CA TYR A 11 -20.80 -22.88 -2.25
C TYR A 11 -19.99 -21.82 -1.50
N ASP A 12 -18.89 -22.23 -0.88
CA ASP A 12 -18.01 -21.31 -0.17
C ASP A 12 -17.31 -20.36 -1.13
N GLU A 13 -16.88 -20.81 -2.30
CA GLU A 13 -16.28 -19.96 -3.32
C GLU A 13 -17.24 -18.91 -3.84
N GLU A 14 -18.49 -19.28 -4.10
CA GLU A 14 -19.53 -18.34 -4.49
C GLU A 14 -19.79 -17.30 -3.40
N ARG A 15 -19.84 -17.73 -2.16
CA ARG A 15 -20.08 -16.87 -1.03
C ARG A 15 -18.92 -15.87 -0.82
N ILE A 16 -17.69 -16.33 -0.96
CA ILE A 16 -16.52 -15.47 -0.90
C ILE A 16 -16.54 -14.46 -2.04
N GLY A 17 -16.89 -14.90 -3.26
CA GLY A 17 -17.02 -14.02 -4.41
C GLY A 17 -18.07 -12.94 -4.22
N GLU A 18 -19.23 -13.29 -3.66
CA GLU A 18 -20.28 -12.34 -3.35
C GLU A 18 -19.86 -11.33 -2.29
N LEU A 19 -19.19 -11.80 -1.25
CA LEU A 19 -18.67 -10.93 -0.19
C LEU A 19 -17.66 -9.94 -0.74
N LEU A 20 -16.76 -10.38 -1.60
CA LEU A 20 -15.77 -9.50 -2.23
C LEU A 20 -16.42 -8.46 -3.14
N ARG A 21 -17.47 -8.82 -3.85
CA ARG A 21 -18.22 -7.87 -4.70
C ARG A 21 -19.03 -6.88 -3.88
N ALA A 22 -19.54 -7.31 -2.74
CA ALA A 22 -20.32 -6.47 -1.86
C ALA A 22 -19.47 -5.51 -1.03
N MET A 23 -18.18 -5.79 -0.88
CA MET A 23 -17.27 -4.90 -0.17
C MET A 23 -17.03 -3.63 -0.98
N PRO A 24 -17.31 -2.45 -0.42
CA PRO A 24 -16.99 -1.21 -1.09
C PRO A 24 -15.48 -1.12 -1.27
N GLN A 25 -15.05 -0.80 -2.48
CA GLN A 25 -13.64 -0.53 -2.73
C GLN A 25 -13.32 0.86 -2.20
N ALA A 26 -12.91 0.92 -0.96
CA ALA A 26 -12.47 2.16 -0.36
C ALA A 26 -11.15 2.60 -1.00
N PRO A 27 -11.02 3.87 -1.42
CA PRO A 27 -9.74 4.39 -1.93
C PRO A 27 -8.56 4.15 -0.98
N GLU A 28 -8.82 4.17 0.31
CA GLU A 28 -7.85 3.90 1.37
C GLU A 28 -7.28 2.49 1.29
N ALA A 29 -8.12 1.48 1.02
CA ALA A 29 -7.66 0.10 0.87
C ALA A 29 -6.76 -0.05 -0.37
N TRP A 30 -7.05 0.68 -1.44
CA TRP A 30 -6.26 0.71 -2.66
C TRP A 30 -4.87 1.27 -2.40
N VAL A 31 -4.79 2.35 -1.65
CA VAL A 31 -3.54 3.01 -1.30
C VAL A 31 -2.71 2.13 -0.37
N LEU A 32 -3.33 1.48 0.61
CA LEU A 32 -2.65 0.51 1.47
C LEU A 32 -2.07 -0.65 0.66
N THR A 33 -2.79 -1.13 -0.35
CA THR A 33 -2.31 -2.17 -1.25
C THR A 33 -1.10 -1.68 -2.06
N ALA A 34 -1.16 -0.47 -2.60
CA ALA A 34 -0.04 0.13 -3.34
C ALA A 34 1.19 0.30 -2.45
N ALA A 35 1.01 0.73 -1.19
CA ALA A 35 2.10 0.88 -0.24
C ALA A 35 2.76 -0.45 0.15
N ARG A 36 2.05 -1.57 -0.05
CA ARG A 36 2.57 -2.92 0.21
C ARG A 36 3.34 -3.50 -0.96
N LEU A 37 3.30 -2.89 -2.15
CA LEU A 37 4.08 -3.36 -3.30
C LEU A 37 5.57 -3.32 -2.94
N PRO A 38 6.32 -4.41 -3.24
CA PRO A 38 7.73 -4.48 -2.84
C PRO A 38 8.58 -3.31 -3.34
N ALA A 39 8.35 -2.85 -4.57
CA ALA A 39 9.09 -1.72 -5.14
C ALA A 39 8.78 -0.41 -4.40
N THR A 40 7.52 -0.15 -4.10
CA THR A 40 7.09 1.04 -3.37
C THR A 40 7.63 1.03 -1.95
N ARG A 41 7.53 -0.10 -1.26
CA ARG A 41 8.07 -0.27 0.08
C ARG A 41 9.58 -0.02 0.11
N ARG A 42 10.29 -0.58 -0.85
CA ARG A 42 11.75 -0.40 -0.96
C ARG A 42 12.12 1.06 -1.16
N ALA A 43 11.39 1.77 -2.03
CA ALA A 43 11.62 3.19 -2.27
C ALA A 43 11.42 4.01 -0.99
N ILE A 44 10.33 3.77 -0.26
CA ILE A 44 10.04 4.45 1.00
C ILE A 44 11.11 4.14 2.05
N GLU A 45 11.52 2.90 2.18
CA GLU A 45 12.58 2.50 3.12
C GLU A 45 13.92 3.13 2.77
N GLN A 46 14.27 3.25 1.49
CA GLN A 46 15.47 3.95 1.06
C GLN A 46 15.45 5.43 1.42
N ILE A 47 14.32 6.09 1.16
CA ILE A 47 14.16 7.51 1.52
C ILE A 47 14.28 7.68 3.04
N ALA A 48 13.64 6.83 3.81
CA ALA A 48 13.70 6.87 5.27
C ALA A 48 15.13 6.63 5.79
N ALA A 49 15.84 5.68 5.20
CA ALA A 49 17.23 5.41 5.58
C ALA A 49 18.16 6.61 5.30
N LEU A 50 18.03 7.23 4.14
CA LEU A 50 18.79 8.42 3.78
C LEU A 50 18.46 9.59 4.70
N ALA A 51 17.18 9.80 5.00
CA ALA A 51 16.75 10.85 5.91
C ALA A 51 17.27 10.62 7.34
N GLY A 52 17.37 9.39 7.77
CA GLY A 52 17.95 9.05 9.07
C GLY A 52 19.46 9.29 9.15
N ALA A 53 20.16 9.20 8.02
CA ALA A 53 21.60 9.40 7.95
C ALA A 53 22.00 10.86 7.68
N ASP A 54 21.11 11.66 7.09
CA ASP A 54 21.41 13.03 6.66
C ASP A 54 20.24 13.96 7.00
N ALA A 55 20.48 14.87 7.97
CA ALA A 55 19.48 15.82 8.42
C ALA A 55 19.08 16.81 7.33
N THR A 56 19.99 17.19 6.46
CA THR A 56 19.70 18.09 5.34
C THR A 56 18.76 17.41 4.34
N PHE A 57 19.05 16.16 3.98
CA PHE A 57 18.20 15.36 3.13
C PHE A 57 16.80 15.20 3.73
N ARG A 58 16.72 14.93 5.03
CA ARG A 58 15.45 14.82 5.75
C ARG A 58 14.63 16.11 5.65
N SER A 59 15.25 17.25 5.90
CA SER A 59 14.57 18.55 5.80
C SER A 59 14.06 18.80 4.39
N GLN A 60 14.87 18.55 3.38
CA GLN A 60 14.48 18.72 1.99
C GLN A 60 13.34 17.78 1.61
N THR A 61 13.38 16.53 2.08
CA THR A 61 12.33 15.56 1.83
C THR A 61 11.01 15.97 2.48
N LEU A 62 11.05 16.47 3.71
CA LEU A 62 9.86 16.96 4.41
C LEU A 62 9.22 18.17 3.73
N GLU A 63 10.03 19.01 3.07
CA GLU A 63 9.52 20.17 2.33
C GLU A 63 8.81 19.76 1.03
N ASP A 64 9.17 18.62 0.44
CA ASP A 64 8.59 18.17 -0.82
C ASP A 64 8.49 16.64 -0.85
N LEU A 65 7.54 16.10 -0.11
CA LEU A 65 7.31 14.66 -0.03
C LEU A 65 6.86 14.07 -1.37
N GLU A 66 6.00 14.78 -2.09
CA GLU A 66 5.55 14.35 -3.41
C GLU A 66 6.71 14.25 -4.40
N GLY A 67 7.57 15.26 -4.41
CA GLY A 67 8.76 15.27 -5.25
C GLY A 67 9.75 14.16 -4.89
N ALA A 68 9.90 13.86 -3.61
CA ALA A 68 10.76 12.77 -3.16
C ALA A 68 10.25 11.41 -3.67
N LEU A 69 8.95 11.16 -3.58
CA LEU A 69 8.32 9.96 -4.11
C LEU A 69 8.48 9.87 -5.63
N ALA A 70 8.24 10.98 -6.34
CA ALA A 70 8.38 11.04 -7.79
C ALA A 70 9.81 10.73 -8.24
N ARG A 71 10.82 11.26 -7.55
CA ARG A 71 12.22 11.00 -7.84
C ARG A 71 12.59 9.53 -7.60
N ALA A 72 11.91 8.87 -6.67
CA ALA A 72 12.10 7.46 -6.40
C ALA A 72 11.31 6.55 -7.38
N GLY A 73 10.61 7.14 -8.34
CA GLY A 73 9.80 6.38 -9.31
C GLY A 73 8.47 5.92 -8.79
N VAL A 74 7.98 6.51 -7.72
CA VAL A 74 6.70 6.15 -7.08
C VAL A 74 5.67 7.23 -7.39
N GLU A 75 4.48 6.80 -7.82
CA GLU A 75 3.38 7.73 -8.02
C GLU A 75 2.90 8.24 -6.66
N ALA A 76 2.99 9.56 -6.46
CA ALA A 76 2.61 10.18 -5.21
C ALA A 76 1.08 10.23 -5.07
N SER A 77 0.59 9.68 -3.97
CA SER A 77 -0.79 9.81 -3.56
C SER A 77 -0.83 10.42 -2.15
N PRO A 78 -1.95 11.05 -1.74
CA PRO A 78 -2.03 11.64 -0.39
C PRO A 78 -1.68 10.68 0.72
N ALA A 79 -2.12 9.42 0.62
CA ALA A 79 -1.85 8.43 1.66
C ALA A 79 -0.40 7.92 1.62
N LEU A 80 0.24 7.84 0.46
CA LEU A 80 1.67 7.53 0.38
C LEU A 80 2.51 8.68 0.93
N VAL A 81 2.12 9.92 0.69
CA VAL A 81 2.76 11.09 1.27
C VAL A 81 2.68 11.04 2.79
N GLU A 82 1.53 10.75 3.35
CA GLU A 82 1.35 10.60 4.80
C GLU A 82 2.18 9.43 5.35
N HIS A 83 2.19 8.33 4.64
CA HIS A 83 2.98 7.17 5.03
C HIS A 83 4.48 7.48 5.06
N LEU A 84 4.98 8.19 4.05
CA LEU A 84 6.37 8.62 4.02
C LEU A 84 6.66 9.61 5.16
N ARG A 85 5.78 10.57 5.40
CA ARG A 85 5.93 11.52 6.50
C ARG A 85 6.07 10.80 7.84
N ASP A 86 5.25 9.78 8.07
CA ASP A 86 5.28 9.01 9.32
C ASP A 86 6.58 8.21 9.48
N ARG A 87 7.25 7.87 8.39
CA ARG A 87 8.54 7.18 8.40
C ARG A 87 9.72 8.13 8.64
N LEU A 88 9.53 9.40 8.45
CA LEU A 88 10.56 10.41 8.65
C LEU A 88 10.48 11.02 10.05
#